data_0714253eaffed3fc76d7dd147b97552b
#
_entry.id   0714253eaffed3fc76d7dd147b97552b
#
_cell.length_a   1.000
_cell.length_b   1.000
_cell.length_c   1.000
_cell.angle_alpha   90.00
_cell.angle_beta   90.00
_cell.angle_gamma   90.00
#
_symmetry.space_group_name_H-M   'P 1'
#
loop_
_entity.id
_entity.type
_entity.pdbx_description
1 polymer ?
#
loop_
_entity_poly.entity_id
_entity_poly.type
_entity_poly.pdbx_seq_one_letter_code
_entity_poly.pdbx_strand_id
1 'polypeptide(L)'
;MLRVIEPVEIEFATSVDIEEARQRVLSALRRIGGRVKVDSSRDIVAGFGSGWKVRLLGVLLCGIECFPRDVVVAIRTTNDKTNLKVSVRDTFGFGSRAGVGDRIQKLMYDNALAVKSAFPDAD
;
A
#
# COMPACT_ATOMS: atom_id res chain seq x y z
N MET A 1 -23.59 -0.07 -12.69
CA MET A 1 -23.16 1.08 -11.87
C MET A 1 -21.67 1.01 -11.61
N LEU A 2 -20.99 2.13 -11.76
CA LEU A 2 -19.57 2.20 -11.47
C LEU A 2 -19.37 2.47 -9.98
N ARG A 3 -18.45 1.71 -9.36
CA ARG A 3 -18.09 1.92 -7.97
C ARG A 3 -16.76 2.66 -7.91
N VAL A 4 -16.70 3.72 -7.13
CA VAL A 4 -15.46 4.46 -6.92
C VAL A 4 -14.52 3.63 -6.04
N ILE A 5 -13.25 3.53 -6.45
CA ILE A 5 -12.24 2.86 -5.64
C ILE A 5 -11.77 3.84 -4.58
N GLU A 6 -11.96 3.47 -3.33
CA GLU A 6 -11.61 4.33 -2.20
C GLU A 6 -10.21 4.00 -1.67
N PRO A 7 -9.47 5.01 -1.21
CA PRO A 7 -8.19 4.75 -0.54
C PRO A 7 -8.40 3.87 0.70
N VAL A 8 -7.47 2.96 0.92
CA VAL A 8 -7.46 2.12 2.11
C VAL A 8 -6.46 2.73 3.09
N GLU A 9 -6.86 2.85 4.35
CA GLU A 9 -6.01 3.44 5.37
C GLU A 9 -6.11 2.61 6.65
N ILE A 10 -4.96 2.25 7.21
CA ILE A 10 -4.89 1.59 8.51
C ILE A 10 -3.84 2.27 9.35
N GLU A 11 -4.04 2.23 10.67
CA GLU A 11 -3.08 2.78 11.61
C GLU A 11 -2.79 1.73 12.68
N PHE A 12 -1.54 1.69 13.13
CA PHE A 12 -1.16 0.81 14.23
C PHE A 12 0.08 1.38 14.92
N ALA A 13 0.33 0.90 16.14
CA ALA A 13 1.48 1.33 16.93
C ALA A 13 2.34 0.12 17.28
N THR A 14 3.63 0.34 17.42
CA THR A 14 4.59 -0.71 17.77
C THR A 14 5.60 -0.15 18.77
N SER A 15 6.21 -1.04 19.54
CA SER A 15 7.26 -0.67 20.48
C SER A 15 8.65 -0.64 19.86
N VAL A 16 8.82 -1.12 18.60
CA VAL A 16 10.12 -1.04 17.95
C VAL A 16 10.47 0.40 17.64
N ASP A 17 11.77 0.71 17.58
CA ASP A 17 12.19 2.07 17.30
C ASP A 17 11.92 2.45 15.83
N ILE A 18 12.02 3.74 15.55
CA ILE A 18 11.63 4.28 14.24
C ILE A 18 12.52 3.73 13.11
N GLU A 19 13.80 3.51 13.37
CA GLU A 19 14.69 2.99 12.34
C GLU A 19 14.40 1.53 12.01
N GLU A 20 14.14 0.72 13.03
CA GLU A 20 13.76 -0.67 12.81
C GLU A 20 12.40 -0.76 12.13
N ALA A 21 11.46 0.10 12.52
CA ALA A 21 10.16 0.16 11.87
C ALA A 21 10.32 0.49 10.39
N ARG A 22 11.16 1.46 10.06
CA ARG A 22 11.43 1.83 8.68
C ARG A 22 12.00 0.65 7.89
N GLN A 23 12.95 -0.07 8.45
CA GLN A 23 13.55 -1.23 7.78
C GLN A 23 12.52 -2.35 7.56
N ARG A 24 11.66 -2.59 8.52
CA ARG A 24 10.60 -3.60 8.39
C ARG A 24 9.61 -3.23 7.29
N VAL A 25 9.25 -1.95 7.21
CA VAL A 25 8.35 -1.46 6.16
C VAL A 25 8.99 -1.64 4.78
N LEU A 26 10.25 -1.23 4.63
CA LEU A 26 10.94 -1.37 3.35
C LEU A 26 11.02 -2.83 2.91
N SER A 27 11.38 -3.72 3.84
CA SER A 27 11.44 -5.15 3.57
C SER A 27 10.09 -5.70 3.14
N ALA A 28 9.03 -5.33 3.86
CA ALA A 28 7.68 -5.81 3.56
C ALA A 28 7.22 -5.35 2.17
N LEU A 29 7.45 -4.07 1.84
CA LEU A 29 7.05 -3.53 0.55
C LEU A 29 7.80 -4.19 -0.60
N ARG A 30 9.09 -4.42 -0.44
CA ARG A 30 9.88 -5.09 -1.47
C ARG A 30 9.46 -6.54 -1.66
N ARG A 31 9.12 -7.22 -0.56
CA ARG A 31 8.69 -8.62 -0.60
C ARG A 31 7.42 -8.80 -1.44
N ILE A 32 6.51 -7.85 -1.39
CA ILE A 32 5.26 -7.93 -2.15
C ILE A 32 5.36 -7.27 -3.52
N GLY A 33 6.56 -6.91 -3.95
CA GLY A 33 6.79 -6.41 -5.31
C GLY A 33 6.75 -4.90 -5.48
N GLY A 34 6.80 -4.15 -4.38
CA GLY A 34 6.78 -2.69 -4.45
C GLY A 34 8.08 -2.09 -4.95
N ARG A 35 7.96 -0.99 -5.67
CA ARG A 35 9.10 -0.18 -6.11
C ARG A 35 9.15 1.07 -5.24
N VAL A 36 10.16 1.15 -4.37
CA VAL A 36 10.27 2.27 -3.44
C VAL A 36 10.61 3.55 -4.22
N LYS A 37 9.73 4.53 -4.13
CA LYS A 37 9.88 5.83 -4.81
C LYS A 37 10.39 6.91 -3.87
N VAL A 38 9.96 6.88 -2.62
CA VAL A 38 10.38 7.83 -1.60
C VAL A 38 10.78 7.04 -0.37
N ASP A 39 11.97 7.34 0.15
CA ASP A 39 12.50 6.70 1.35
C ASP A 39 13.10 7.78 2.22
N SER A 40 12.29 8.35 3.10
CA SER A 40 12.74 9.33 4.06
C SER A 40 12.56 8.79 5.47
N SER A 41 13.04 9.50 6.47
CA SER A 41 12.93 9.05 7.85
C SER A 41 11.48 8.98 8.36
N ARG A 42 10.57 9.69 7.69
CA ARG A 42 9.16 9.80 8.13
C ARG A 42 8.17 9.22 7.16
N ASP A 43 8.53 9.14 5.88
CA ASP A 43 7.59 8.72 4.84
C ASP A 43 8.26 7.77 3.88
N ILE A 44 7.54 6.72 3.55
CA ILE A 44 7.98 5.74 2.56
C ILE A 44 6.84 5.61 1.55
N VAL A 45 7.16 5.71 0.28
CA VAL A 45 6.18 5.52 -0.80
C VAL A 45 6.69 4.44 -1.72
N ALA A 46 5.86 3.44 -1.98
CA ALA A 46 6.18 2.37 -2.92
C ALA A 46 5.08 2.28 -3.97
N GLY A 47 5.47 2.16 -5.23
CA GLY A 47 4.54 1.98 -6.33
C GLY A 47 4.38 0.53 -6.70
N PHE A 48 3.17 0.17 -7.10
CA PHE A 48 2.82 -1.18 -7.54
C PHE A 48 2.08 -1.10 -8.86
N GLY A 49 2.17 -2.17 -9.64
CA GLY A 49 1.45 -2.27 -10.88
C GLY A 49 2.10 -1.50 -12.03
N SER A 50 1.39 -1.44 -13.14
CA SER A 50 1.88 -0.78 -14.35
C SER A 50 0.72 -0.15 -15.10
N GLY A 51 0.70 1.19 -15.13
CA GLY A 51 -0.36 1.93 -15.82
C GLY A 51 -0.41 1.65 -17.31
N TRP A 52 0.75 1.54 -17.96
CA TRP A 52 0.78 1.31 -19.41
C TRP A 52 0.26 -0.08 -19.79
N LYS A 53 0.55 -1.10 -18.98
CA LYS A 53 0.03 -2.44 -19.23
C LYS A 53 -1.48 -2.48 -19.09
N VAL A 54 -2.01 -1.81 -18.09
CA VAL A 54 -3.46 -1.75 -17.87
C VAL A 54 -4.13 -1.01 -19.03
N ARG A 55 -3.53 0.06 -19.51
CA ARG A 55 -4.10 0.83 -20.63
C ARG A 55 -4.09 0.05 -21.94
N LEU A 56 -3.05 -0.74 -22.18
CA LEU A 56 -2.95 -1.53 -23.41
C LEU A 56 -3.74 -2.82 -23.37
N LEU A 57 -3.69 -3.52 -22.23
CA LEU A 57 -4.24 -4.86 -22.12
C LEU A 57 -5.54 -4.93 -21.31
N GLY A 58 -5.79 -3.92 -20.48
CA GLY A 58 -6.90 -3.96 -19.55
C GLY A 58 -6.56 -4.83 -18.35
N VAL A 59 -7.30 -4.61 -17.26
CA VAL A 59 -7.07 -5.33 -16.00
C VAL A 59 -7.30 -6.83 -16.16
N LEU A 60 -8.28 -7.21 -16.98
CA LEU A 60 -8.64 -8.62 -17.15
C LEU A 60 -7.54 -9.43 -17.87
N LEU A 61 -6.81 -8.81 -18.80
CA LEU A 61 -5.74 -9.49 -19.52
C LEU A 61 -4.41 -9.44 -18.78
N CYS A 62 -4.12 -8.32 -18.12
CA CYS A 62 -2.86 -8.15 -17.40
C CYS A 62 -2.88 -8.82 -16.03
N GLY A 63 -4.06 -8.91 -15.43
CA GLY A 63 -4.21 -9.37 -14.07
C GLY A 63 -4.43 -8.19 -13.12
N ILE A 64 -5.07 -8.47 -12.00
CA ILE A 64 -5.43 -7.41 -11.06
C ILE A 64 -4.20 -6.79 -10.39
N GLU A 65 -3.11 -7.54 -10.25
CA GLU A 65 -1.86 -7.04 -9.68
C GLU A 65 -1.21 -5.96 -10.54
N CYS A 66 -1.59 -5.86 -11.81
CA CYS A 66 -1.09 -4.80 -12.68
C CYS A 66 -1.73 -3.44 -12.40
N PHE A 67 -2.79 -3.40 -11.61
CA PHE A 67 -3.49 -2.16 -11.31
C PHE A 67 -2.56 -1.17 -10.58
N PRO A 68 -2.34 0.04 -11.14
CA PRO A 68 -1.38 0.99 -10.55
C PRO A 68 -1.89 1.54 -9.23
N ARG A 69 -1.05 1.45 -8.21
CA ARG A 69 -1.38 1.96 -6.89
C ARG A 69 -0.11 2.31 -6.14
N ASP A 70 -0.23 3.21 -5.17
CA ASP A 70 0.86 3.57 -4.28
C ASP A 70 0.51 3.19 -2.85
N VAL A 71 1.49 2.64 -2.15
CA VAL A 71 1.42 2.42 -0.70
C VAL A 71 2.26 3.50 -0.05
N VAL A 72 1.64 4.30 0.81
CA VAL A 72 2.29 5.38 1.53
C VAL A 72 2.30 5.02 3.00
N VAL A 73 3.48 4.99 3.62
CA VAL A 73 3.61 4.71 5.03
C VAL A 73 4.20 5.93 5.72
N ALA A 74 3.43 6.52 6.63
CA ALA A 74 3.89 7.62 7.46
C ALA A 74 4.30 7.04 8.82
N ILE A 75 5.51 7.38 9.26
CA ILE A 75 6.07 6.86 10.50
C ILE A 75 6.28 8.04 11.46
N ARG A 76 5.70 7.95 12.65
CA ARG A 76 5.79 9.02 13.65
C ARG A 76 6.06 8.42 15.02
N THR A 77 6.69 9.19 15.90
CA THR A 77 6.93 8.78 17.28
C THR A 77 6.01 9.58 18.19
N THR A 78 5.27 8.88 19.04
CA THR A 78 4.34 9.50 20.00
C THR A 78 4.36 8.68 21.27
N ASN A 79 4.65 9.34 22.43
CA ASN A 79 4.60 8.68 23.74
C ASN A 79 5.47 7.41 23.81
N ASP A 80 6.69 7.51 23.31
CA ASP A 80 7.68 6.41 23.27
C ASP A 80 7.26 5.23 22.40
N LYS A 81 6.22 5.39 21.59
CA LYS A 81 5.80 4.38 20.62
C LYS A 81 5.98 4.89 19.20
N THR A 82 6.18 3.98 18.29
CA THR A 82 6.25 4.27 16.87
C THR A 82 4.87 4.03 16.27
N ASN A 83 4.28 5.07 15.71
CA ASN A 83 2.97 5.00 15.07
C ASN A 83 3.13 4.96 13.56
N LEU A 84 2.45 4.03 12.92
CA LEU A 84 2.49 3.88 11.47
C LEU A 84 1.09 4.06 10.91
N LYS A 85 1.02 4.85 9.86
CA LYS A 85 -0.22 5.05 9.10
C LYS A 85 0.06 4.57 7.68
N VAL A 86 -0.61 3.49 7.29
CA VAL A 86 -0.44 2.90 5.97
C VAL A 86 -1.64 3.27 5.13
N SER A 87 -1.39 3.93 4.00
CA SER A 87 -2.44 4.32 3.06
C SER A 87 -2.14 3.70 1.71
N VAL A 88 -3.14 3.11 1.08
CA VAL A 88 -3.02 2.59 -0.28
C VAL A 88 -4.00 3.36 -1.14
N ARG A 89 -3.51 3.92 -2.23
CA ARG A 89 -4.35 4.73 -3.11
C ARG A 89 -4.15 4.35 -4.57
N ASP A 90 -5.20 4.53 -5.33
CA ASP A 90 -5.22 4.32 -6.77
C ASP A 90 -4.45 5.47 -7.45
N THR A 91 -3.49 5.12 -8.31
CA THR A 91 -2.74 6.11 -9.10
C THR A 91 -3.15 6.09 -10.56
N PHE A 92 -4.10 5.24 -10.93
CA PHE A 92 -4.56 5.14 -12.32
C PHE A 92 -5.46 6.30 -12.72
N GLY A 93 -6.17 6.90 -11.75
CA GLY A 93 -7.00 8.07 -12.00
C GLY A 93 -8.40 7.79 -12.50
N PHE A 94 -8.78 6.53 -12.61
CA PHE A 94 -10.13 6.15 -12.99
C PHE A 94 -10.87 5.58 -11.79
N GLY A 95 -12.16 5.78 -11.75
CA GLY A 95 -13.01 5.16 -10.77
C GLY A 95 -13.05 3.64 -10.96
N SER A 96 -13.93 2.98 -10.24
CA SER A 96 -14.02 1.54 -10.30
C SER A 96 -14.43 1.05 -11.69
N ARG A 97 -14.04 -0.19 -11.98
CA ARG A 97 -14.49 -0.90 -13.16
C ARG A 97 -15.57 -1.87 -12.75
N ALA A 98 -16.59 -2.01 -13.60
CA ALA A 98 -17.63 -3.00 -13.37
C ALA A 98 -17.01 -4.39 -13.27
N GLY A 99 -17.35 -5.12 -12.22
CA GLY A 99 -16.92 -6.49 -12.00
C GLY A 99 -15.52 -6.67 -11.39
N VAL A 100 -14.71 -5.61 -11.29
CA VAL A 100 -13.36 -5.73 -10.72
C VAL A 100 -13.09 -4.77 -9.56
N GLY A 101 -13.97 -3.81 -9.31
CA GLY A 101 -13.78 -2.82 -8.26
C GLY A 101 -13.56 -3.43 -6.90
N ASP A 102 -14.34 -4.45 -6.53
CA ASP A 102 -14.20 -5.12 -5.24
C ASP A 102 -12.89 -5.87 -5.11
N ARG A 103 -12.41 -6.47 -6.21
CA ARG A 103 -11.13 -7.16 -6.22
C ARG A 103 -9.97 -6.21 -6.05
N ILE A 104 -10.04 -5.04 -6.69
CA ILE A 104 -9.02 -4.00 -6.56
C ILE A 104 -9.02 -3.47 -5.13
N GLN A 105 -10.21 -3.23 -4.57
CA GLN A 105 -10.34 -2.76 -3.20
C GLN A 105 -9.73 -3.76 -2.22
N LYS A 106 -9.99 -5.05 -2.43
CA LYS A 106 -9.42 -6.10 -1.60
C LYS A 106 -7.91 -6.17 -1.75
N LEU A 107 -7.40 -6.05 -2.97
CA LEU A 107 -5.96 -6.05 -3.22
C LEU A 107 -5.27 -4.91 -2.47
N MET A 108 -5.86 -3.72 -2.50
CA MET A 108 -5.32 -2.57 -1.78
C MET A 108 -5.30 -2.83 -0.28
N TYR A 109 -6.38 -3.40 0.25
CA TYR A 109 -6.44 -3.75 1.66
C TYR A 109 -5.40 -4.81 2.02
N ASP A 110 -5.24 -5.82 1.18
CA ASP A 110 -4.22 -6.87 1.39
C ASP A 110 -2.81 -6.28 1.39
N ASN A 111 -2.54 -5.28 0.55
CA ASN A 111 -1.25 -4.59 0.57
C ASN A 111 -1.01 -3.88 1.91
N ALA A 112 -2.02 -3.22 2.45
CA ALA A 112 -1.90 -2.56 3.73
C ALA A 112 -1.65 -3.58 4.85
N LEU A 113 -2.37 -4.69 4.83
CA LEU A 113 -2.20 -5.76 5.82
C LEU A 113 -0.83 -6.42 5.72
N ALA A 114 -0.27 -6.51 4.51
CA ALA A 114 1.08 -7.07 4.32
C ALA A 114 2.13 -6.24 5.06
N VAL A 115 1.98 -4.91 5.04
CA VAL A 115 2.86 -4.03 5.80
C VAL A 115 2.67 -4.26 7.31
N LYS A 116 1.42 -4.31 7.76
CA LYS A 116 1.12 -4.54 9.18
C LYS A 116 1.66 -5.88 9.66
N SER A 117 1.65 -6.91 8.80
CA SER A 117 2.12 -8.24 9.18
C SER A 117 3.61 -8.30 9.53
N ALA A 118 4.39 -7.28 9.13
CA ALA A 118 5.79 -7.15 9.52
C ALA A 118 5.94 -6.74 10.99
N PHE A 119 4.84 -6.42 11.66
CA PHE A 119 4.82 -5.97 13.04
C PHE A 119 3.92 -6.85 13.89
N PRO A 120 4.34 -8.09 14.19
CA PRO A 120 3.48 -9.01 14.97
C PRO A 120 3.18 -8.52 16.38
N ASP A 121 3.99 -7.58 16.88
CA ASP A 121 3.81 -6.97 18.19
C ASP A 121 2.96 -5.68 18.14
N ALA A 122 2.41 -5.35 16.98
CA ALA A 122 1.61 -4.14 16.82
C ALA A 122 0.22 -4.29 17.44
N ASP A 123 -0.29 -3.18 17.94
CA ASP A 123 -1.64 -3.09 18.51
C ASP A 123 -2.71 -2.86 17.42
#